data_b4a4f708ebd373fb4b5b8f1b91c23301
#
_entry.id   b4a4f708ebd373fb4b5b8f1b91c23301
#
_cell.length_a   1.000
_cell.length_b   1.000
_cell.length_c   1.000
_cell.angle_alpha   90.00
_cell.angle_beta   90.00
_cell.angle_gamma   90.00
#
_symmetry.space_group_name_H-M   'P 1'
#
loop_
_entity.id
_entity.type
_entity.pdbx_description
1 polymer ?
#
loop_
_entity_poly.entity_id
_entity_poly.type
_entity_poly.pdbx_seq_one_letter_code
_entity_poly.pdbx_strand_id
1 'polypeptide(L)'
;MPPHVSALYRYPVKSMLGESLPSANILYTGLEGDRRFAFLRLKNRSRFPWLTGREVPEMLKFQAEFDNSAEPRTSPVSIRTPDGDIVPLESEDLRAALEQRAGEPVHLLHLGKGTHDSLTLSLMTTSTLRTLSAHAGIPLVPARFRPNTLIDTGEMEGFPEDDWVGKTLVFGDRPDSAQIHIVRPIERCMMINLDPETNRQTPEVLRAVVKYHQENAGVHATPQKVGTIFVGDPLHIF
;
A
#
# COMPACT_ATOMS: atom_id res chain seq x y z
N MET A 1 -5.31 -23.92 8.85
CA MET A 1 -5.53 -23.72 7.40
C MET A 1 -4.22 -23.29 6.78
N PRO A 2 -3.92 -23.66 5.50
CA PRO A 2 -2.75 -23.13 4.83
C PRO A 2 -2.84 -21.61 4.68
N PRO A 3 -1.69 -20.92 4.51
CA PRO A 3 -1.70 -19.49 4.24
C PRO A 3 -2.56 -19.15 3.02
N HIS A 4 -3.31 -18.06 3.10
CA HIS A 4 -4.19 -17.62 2.02
C HIS A 4 -4.33 -16.10 1.98
N VAL A 5 -4.77 -15.57 0.85
CA VAL A 5 -5.02 -14.14 0.67
C VAL A 5 -6.24 -13.72 1.49
N SER A 6 -6.04 -12.92 2.53
CA SER A 6 -7.15 -12.41 3.35
C SER A 6 -7.68 -11.07 2.88
N ALA A 7 -6.84 -10.24 2.25
CA ALA A 7 -7.27 -8.97 1.67
C ALA A 7 -6.31 -8.49 0.57
N LEU A 8 -6.86 -7.73 -0.36
CA LEU A 8 -6.14 -7.05 -1.43
C LEU A 8 -6.44 -5.56 -1.39
N TYR A 9 -5.39 -4.74 -1.56
CA TYR A 9 -5.50 -3.29 -1.52
C TYR A 9 -4.80 -2.66 -2.73
N ARG A 10 -5.44 -1.66 -3.30
CA ARG A 10 -4.89 -0.81 -4.34
C ARG A 10 -4.91 0.64 -3.87
N TYR A 11 -3.87 1.38 -4.16
CA TYR A 11 -3.70 2.79 -3.79
C TYR A 11 -3.51 3.61 -5.06
N PRO A 12 -4.59 4.07 -5.73
CA PRO A 12 -4.48 4.80 -7.00
C PRO A 12 -3.53 5.99 -6.94
N VAL A 13 -3.57 6.72 -5.81
CA VAL A 13 -2.79 7.93 -5.58
C VAL A 13 -1.77 7.71 -4.45
N LYS A 14 -0.52 8.09 -4.71
CA LYS A 14 0.56 8.04 -3.71
C LYS A 14 0.17 8.83 -2.45
N SER A 15 0.38 8.23 -1.28
CA SER A 15 0.11 8.79 0.05
C SER A 15 -1.37 9.02 0.42
N MET A 16 -2.31 8.73 -0.45
CA MET A 16 -3.73 8.71 -0.09
C MET A 16 -4.17 7.31 0.34
N LEU A 17 -5.28 7.18 1.05
CA LEU A 17 -5.94 5.89 1.29
C LEU A 17 -6.35 5.27 -0.05
N GLY A 18 -6.41 3.96 -0.08
CA GLY A 18 -6.79 3.19 -1.25
C GLY A 18 -8.12 2.46 -1.07
N GLU A 19 -8.35 1.54 -1.96
CA GLU A 19 -9.53 0.69 -2.05
C GLU A 19 -9.21 -0.76 -1.73
N SER A 20 -10.18 -1.48 -1.16
CA SER A 20 -10.15 -2.93 -0.99
C SER A 20 -10.73 -3.59 -2.23
N LEU A 21 -10.10 -4.68 -2.67
CA LEU A 21 -10.48 -5.39 -3.89
C LEU A 21 -10.84 -6.84 -3.61
N PRO A 22 -11.85 -7.43 -4.27
CA PRO A 22 -12.09 -8.87 -4.21
C PRO A 22 -11.06 -9.65 -5.05
N SER A 23 -10.49 -9.01 -6.06
CA SER A 23 -9.44 -9.56 -6.93
C SER A 23 -8.58 -8.44 -7.50
N ALA A 24 -7.36 -8.78 -7.92
CA ALA A 24 -6.43 -7.82 -8.53
C ALA A 24 -5.59 -8.49 -9.61
N ASN A 25 -5.38 -7.78 -10.72
CA ASN A 25 -4.46 -8.22 -11.76
C ASN A 25 -3.02 -7.83 -11.38
N ILE A 26 -2.12 -8.80 -11.48
CA ILE A 26 -0.69 -8.61 -11.37
C ILE A 26 -0.09 -8.53 -12.77
N LEU A 27 0.48 -7.39 -13.08
CA LEU A 27 1.22 -7.11 -14.30
C LEU A 27 2.73 -7.12 -13.99
N TYR A 28 3.59 -7.15 -15.00
CA TYR A 28 5.05 -7.03 -14.77
C TYR A 28 5.46 -5.70 -14.12
N THR A 29 4.59 -4.70 -14.14
CA THR A 29 4.80 -3.41 -13.48
C THR A 29 4.25 -3.34 -12.05
N GLY A 30 3.68 -4.44 -11.52
CA GLY A 30 3.06 -4.51 -10.21
C GLY A 30 1.56 -4.73 -10.26
N LEU A 31 0.84 -4.39 -9.20
CA LEU A 31 -0.62 -4.48 -9.14
C LEU A 31 -1.24 -3.41 -10.04
N GLU A 32 -2.16 -3.82 -10.92
CA GLU A 32 -2.76 -2.94 -11.93
C GLU A 32 -3.47 -1.75 -11.29
N GLY A 33 -3.10 -0.53 -11.70
CA GLY A 33 -3.67 0.71 -11.19
C GLY A 33 -3.03 1.23 -9.90
N ASP A 34 -2.13 0.46 -9.27
CA ASP A 34 -1.52 0.88 -8.00
C ASP A 34 -0.56 2.06 -8.21
N ARG A 35 -0.71 3.10 -7.40
CA ARG A 35 0.13 4.32 -7.34
C ARG A 35 0.39 4.99 -8.70
N ARG A 36 -0.62 4.93 -9.60
CA ARG A 36 -0.53 5.55 -10.93
C ARG A 36 -0.42 7.05 -10.88
N PHE A 37 -0.89 7.66 -9.82
CA PHE A 37 -0.93 9.11 -9.64
C PHE A 37 -0.12 9.53 -8.43
N ALA A 38 0.52 10.70 -8.53
CA ALA A 38 1.19 11.35 -7.43
C ALA A 38 1.16 12.86 -7.60
N PHE A 39 1.16 13.59 -6.50
CA PHE A 39 1.36 15.03 -6.52
C PHE A 39 2.84 15.36 -6.36
N LEU A 40 3.36 16.20 -7.24
CA LEU A 40 4.71 16.76 -7.18
C LEU A 40 4.69 18.09 -6.45
N ARG A 41 5.69 18.33 -5.63
CA ARG A 41 5.99 19.66 -5.06
C ARG A 41 6.87 20.43 -6.06
N LEU A 42 6.35 21.48 -6.67
CA LEU A 42 7.03 22.16 -7.78
C LEU A 42 8.31 22.89 -7.38
N LYS A 43 8.46 23.24 -6.09
CA LYS A 43 9.68 23.84 -5.56
C LYS A 43 10.75 22.81 -5.19
N ASN A 44 10.39 21.54 -5.06
CA ASN A 44 11.32 20.46 -4.68
C ASN A 44 12.05 19.91 -5.92
N ARG A 45 13.35 20.13 -6.01
CA ARG A 45 14.21 19.63 -7.11
C ARG A 45 15.00 18.37 -6.73
N SER A 46 14.66 17.74 -5.61
CA SER A 46 15.34 16.50 -5.19
C SER A 46 14.89 15.30 -6.04
N ARG A 47 15.53 14.15 -5.81
CA ARG A 47 15.13 12.88 -6.40
C ARG A 47 13.77 12.37 -5.86
N PHE A 48 13.27 12.99 -4.81
CA PHE A 48 12.02 12.63 -4.15
C PHE A 48 11.09 13.85 -4.09
N PRO A 49 10.54 14.29 -5.23
CA PRO A 49 9.74 15.52 -5.31
C PRO A 49 8.28 15.33 -4.90
N TRP A 50 7.91 14.14 -4.45
CA TRP A 50 6.54 13.78 -4.15
C TRP A 50 6.00 14.53 -2.94
N LEU A 51 4.75 14.97 -3.03
CA LEU A 51 3.97 15.33 -1.85
C LEU A 51 3.53 14.04 -1.17
N THR A 52 3.89 13.88 0.10
CA THR A 52 3.56 12.68 0.86
C THR A 52 2.96 13.02 2.22
N GLY A 53 2.46 12.01 2.92
CA GLY A 53 2.00 12.19 4.30
C GLY A 53 3.09 12.62 5.29
N ARG A 54 4.35 12.68 4.88
CA ARG A 54 5.43 13.28 5.71
C ARG A 54 5.30 14.79 5.76
N GLU A 55 4.95 15.41 4.64
CA GLU A 55 4.75 16.84 4.50
C GLU A 55 3.31 17.24 4.86
N VAL A 56 2.34 16.44 4.41
CA VAL A 56 0.91 16.67 4.61
C VAL A 56 0.27 15.40 5.16
N PRO A 57 0.29 15.18 6.50
CA PRO A 57 -0.27 13.99 7.13
C PRO A 57 -1.73 13.74 6.77
N GLU A 58 -2.50 14.82 6.52
CA GLU A 58 -3.91 14.76 6.14
C GLU A 58 -4.15 14.03 4.81
N MET A 59 -3.12 13.85 3.96
CA MET A 59 -3.27 13.05 2.73
C MET A 59 -3.78 11.64 3.01
N LEU A 60 -3.48 11.06 4.19
CA LEU A 60 -4.00 9.76 4.59
C LEU A 60 -5.50 9.74 4.87
N LYS A 61 -6.17 10.89 4.93
CA LYS A 61 -7.63 10.98 5.08
C LYS A 61 -8.36 11.10 3.74
N PHE A 62 -7.65 11.34 2.66
CA PHE A 62 -8.23 11.34 1.31
C PHE A 62 -8.24 9.93 0.79
N GLN A 63 -9.41 9.39 0.46
CA GLN A 63 -9.55 8.06 -0.10
C GLN A 63 -9.67 8.12 -1.61
N ALA A 64 -8.75 7.48 -2.31
CA ALA A 64 -8.71 7.43 -3.77
C ALA A 64 -9.27 6.10 -4.28
N GLU A 65 -10.22 6.14 -5.19
CA GLU A 65 -10.86 4.98 -5.79
C GLU A 65 -11.01 5.18 -7.30
N PHE A 66 -10.85 4.12 -8.09
CA PHE A 66 -11.24 4.15 -9.49
C PHE A 66 -12.77 4.05 -9.61
N ASP A 67 -13.39 4.87 -10.45
CA ASP A 67 -14.84 4.83 -10.70
C ASP A 67 -15.29 3.49 -11.28
N ASN A 68 -14.42 2.87 -12.10
CA ASN A 68 -14.54 1.48 -12.53
C ASN A 68 -13.31 0.69 -12.06
N SER A 69 -13.44 0.04 -10.92
CA SER A 69 -12.36 -0.71 -10.28
C SER A 69 -11.85 -1.90 -11.13
N ALA A 70 -12.67 -2.42 -12.06
CA ALA A 70 -12.30 -3.51 -12.96
C ALA A 70 -11.43 -3.05 -14.15
N GLU A 71 -11.51 -1.78 -14.52
CA GLU A 71 -10.79 -1.20 -15.66
C GLU A 71 -9.93 0.01 -15.27
N PRO A 72 -8.98 -0.14 -14.32
CA PRO A 72 -8.25 0.99 -13.76
C PRO A 72 -7.38 1.74 -14.79
N ARG A 73 -7.13 1.14 -15.97
CA ARG A 73 -6.31 1.76 -17.02
C ARG A 73 -7.01 2.95 -17.69
N THR A 74 -8.31 2.91 -17.82
CA THR A 74 -9.13 3.90 -18.51
C THR A 74 -10.08 4.65 -17.57
N SER A 75 -10.31 4.11 -16.37
CA SER A 75 -11.20 4.68 -15.39
C SER A 75 -10.67 6.01 -14.83
N PRO A 76 -11.54 7.02 -14.68
CA PRO A 76 -11.25 8.16 -13.81
C PRO A 76 -11.03 7.71 -12.35
N VAL A 77 -10.48 8.62 -11.55
CA VAL A 77 -10.31 8.45 -10.11
C VAL A 77 -11.10 9.49 -9.36
N SER A 78 -11.93 9.06 -8.46
CA SER A 78 -12.64 9.89 -7.50
C SER A 78 -11.92 9.91 -6.16
N ILE A 79 -11.92 11.06 -5.52
CA ILE A 79 -11.33 11.28 -4.20
C ILE A 79 -12.44 11.61 -3.21
N ARG A 80 -12.60 10.78 -2.19
CA ARG A 80 -13.39 11.14 -1.01
C ARG A 80 -12.53 11.97 -0.08
N THR A 81 -12.97 13.19 0.19
CA THR A 81 -12.28 14.13 1.09
C THR A 81 -12.53 13.76 2.56
N PRO A 82 -11.74 14.30 3.50
CA PRO A 82 -11.99 14.13 4.94
C PRO A 82 -13.38 14.61 5.40
N ASP A 83 -13.98 15.54 4.67
CA ASP A 83 -15.31 16.11 4.96
C ASP A 83 -16.44 15.27 4.38
N GLY A 84 -16.10 14.22 3.61
CA GLY A 84 -17.04 13.27 3.02
C GLY A 84 -17.46 13.59 1.59
N ASP A 85 -17.03 14.71 1.03
CA ASP A 85 -17.31 15.07 -0.36
C ASP A 85 -16.56 14.16 -1.33
N ILE A 86 -17.14 13.92 -2.50
CA ILE A 86 -16.51 13.17 -3.57
C ILE A 86 -16.18 14.13 -4.70
N VAL A 87 -14.89 14.26 -5.01
CA VAL A 87 -14.40 15.15 -6.07
C VAL A 87 -13.51 14.37 -7.05
N PRO A 88 -13.46 14.77 -8.34
CA PRO A 88 -12.53 14.20 -9.29
C PRO A 88 -11.06 14.43 -8.82
N LEU A 89 -10.18 13.47 -9.07
CA LEU A 89 -8.75 13.62 -8.77
C LEU A 89 -8.13 14.86 -9.44
N GLU A 90 -8.59 15.20 -10.63
CA GLU A 90 -8.09 16.33 -11.44
C GLU A 90 -8.75 17.66 -11.10
N SER A 91 -9.59 17.71 -10.04
CA SER A 91 -10.30 18.95 -9.69
C SER A 91 -9.35 20.03 -9.18
N GLU A 92 -9.62 21.26 -9.56
CA GLU A 92 -8.89 22.45 -9.08
C GLU A 92 -9.05 22.64 -7.57
N ASP A 93 -10.20 22.31 -7.01
CA ASP A 93 -10.47 22.43 -5.57
C ASP A 93 -9.59 21.48 -4.75
N LEU A 94 -9.45 20.22 -5.21
CA LEU A 94 -8.54 19.27 -4.57
C LEU A 94 -7.09 19.77 -4.64
N ARG A 95 -6.67 20.24 -5.82
CA ARG A 95 -5.31 20.75 -6.01
C ARG A 95 -5.06 21.95 -5.08
N ALA A 96 -5.96 22.91 -5.05
CA ALA A 96 -5.86 24.10 -4.19
C ALA A 96 -5.82 23.71 -2.68
N ALA A 97 -6.64 22.75 -2.28
CA ALA A 97 -6.65 22.25 -0.91
C ALA A 97 -5.32 21.58 -0.52
N LEU A 98 -4.68 20.87 -1.45
CA LEU A 98 -3.36 20.25 -1.21
C LEU A 98 -2.24 21.31 -1.22
N GLU A 99 -2.28 22.30 -2.12
CA GLU A 99 -1.34 23.43 -2.16
C GLU A 99 -1.35 24.25 -0.87
N GLN A 100 -2.55 24.53 -0.36
CA GLN A 100 -2.70 25.25 0.91
C GLN A 100 -2.03 24.48 2.06
N ARG A 101 -2.21 23.16 2.13
CA ARG A 101 -1.61 22.31 3.18
C ARG A 101 -0.10 22.14 3.01
N ALA A 102 0.35 22.04 1.76
CA ALA A 102 1.76 21.90 1.42
C ALA A 102 2.56 23.22 1.57
N GLY A 103 1.89 24.38 1.53
CA GLY A 103 2.53 25.70 1.52
C GLY A 103 3.27 26.00 0.22
N GLU A 104 3.04 25.25 -0.83
CA GLU A 104 3.67 25.41 -2.13
C GLU A 104 2.79 24.86 -3.28
N PRO A 105 3.00 25.31 -4.53
CA PRO A 105 2.30 24.76 -5.68
C PRO A 105 2.60 23.28 -5.86
N VAL A 106 1.54 22.52 -6.23
CA VAL A 106 1.65 21.09 -6.54
C VAL A 106 1.15 20.80 -7.96
N HIS A 107 1.64 19.72 -8.53
CA HIS A 107 1.25 19.25 -9.85
C HIS A 107 0.87 17.78 -9.80
N LEU A 108 -0.29 17.43 -10.34
CA LEU A 108 -0.70 16.04 -10.49
C LEU A 108 0.08 15.39 -11.62
N LEU A 109 0.79 14.32 -11.30
CA LEU A 109 1.50 13.49 -12.28
C LEU A 109 0.79 12.15 -12.46
N HIS A 110 0.56 11.77 -13.71
CA HIS A 110 0.04 10.48 -14.11
C HIS A 110 1.18 9.63 -14.69
N LEU A 111 1.51 8.53 -14.06
CA LEU A 111 2.56 7.60 -14.51
C LEU A 111 1.97 6.22 -14.81
N GLY A 112 2.24 5.71 -16.01
CA GLY A 112 1.76 4.39 -16.42
C GLY A 112 2.35 3.20 -15.63
N LYS A 113 3.46 3.41 -14.92
CA LYS A 113 4.20 2.36 -14.19
C LYS A 113 4.06 2.42 -12.67
N GLY A 114 3.23 3.32 -12.15
CA GLY A 114 3.14 3.57 -10.71
C GLY A 114 4.33 4.34 -10.13
N THR A 115 4.07 5.06 -9.03
CA THR A 115 5.03 5.92 -8.33
C THR A 115 5.47 5.24 -7.05
N HIS A 116 6.26 4.18 -7.19
CA HIS A 116 6.76 3.41 -6.05
C HIS A 116 8.06 4.01 -5.50
N ASP A 117 8.25 3.96 -4.18
CA ASP A 117 9.49 4.37 -3.53
C ASP A 117 10.60 3.32 -3.69
N SER A 118 10.20 2.07 -3.88
CA SER A 118 11.08 0.91 -4.00
C SER A 118 10.52 -0.09 -5.02
N LEU A 119 10.10 -1.26 -4.59
CA LEU A 119 9.55 -2.30 -5.47
C LEU A 119 8.03 -2.19 -5.61
N THR A 120 7.52 -2.86 -6.64
CA THR A 120 6.17 -2.63 -7.16
C THR A 120 5.06 -3.37 -6.40
N LEU A 121 5.42 -4.35 -5.57
CA LEU A 121 4.48 -5.11 -4.75
C LEU A 121 4.93 -5.16 -3.30
N SER A 122 3.97 -5.15 -2.40
CA SER A 122 4.18 -5.28 -0.96
C SER A 122 3.19 -6.25 -0.35
N LEU A 123 3.71 -7.16 0.50
CA LEU A 123 2.91 -8.12 1.25
C LEU A 123 3.17 -7.96 2.73
N MET A 124 2.17 -8.33 3.51
CA MET A 124 2.26 -8.43 4.96
C MET A 124 1.39 -9.59 5.44
N THR A 125 1.71 -10.18 6.58
CA THR A 125 0.90 -11.25 7.16
C THR A 125 0.03 -10.74 8.32
N THR A 126 -1.06 -11.45 8.59
CA THR A 126 -1.89 -11.21 9.79
C THR A 126 -1.09 -11.46 11.08
N SER A 127 -0.14 -12.40 11.05
CA SER A 127 0.77 -12.67 12.15
C SER A 127 1.63 -11.45 12.50
N THR A 128 2.28 -10.85 11.51
CA THR A 128 3.07 -9.62 11.69
C THR A 128 2.25 -8.49 12.30
N LEU A 129 1.00 -8.29 11.82
CA LEU A 129 0.11 -7.29 12.41
C LEU A 129 -0.21 -7.57 13.87
N ARG A 130 -0.54 -8.83 14.23
CA ARG A 130 -0.81 -9.23 15.61
C ARG A 130 0.41 -9.02 16.51
N THR A 131 1.56 -9.48 16.05
CA THR A 131 2.83 -9.38 16.78
C THR A 131 3.20 -7.92 17.04
N LEU A 132 3.16 -7.08 16.03
CA LEU A 132 3.46 -5.66 16.17
C LEU A 132 2.40 -4.92 17.01
N SER A 133 1.12 -5.31 16.92
CA SER A 133 0.06 -4.76 17.79
C SER A 133 0.34 -5.03 19.25
N ALA A 134 0.73 -6.26 19.60
CA ALA A 134 1.07 -6.64 20.96
C ALA A 134 2.28 -5.84 21.46
N HIS A 135 3.31 -5.66 20.65
CA HIS A 135 4.51 -4.90 21.01
C HIS A 135 4.29 -3.38 21.10
N ALA A 136 3.41 -2.84 20.26
CA ALA A 136 3.05 -1.41 20.29
C ALA A 136 2.03 -1.09 21.39
N GLY A 137 1.35 -2.09 21.95
CA GLY A 137 0.30 -1.93 22.95
C GLY A 137 -1.00 -1.32 22.41
N ILE A 138 -1.18 -1.34 21.09
CA ILE A 138 -2.38 -0.81 20.40
C ILE A 138 -2.76 -1.70 19.22
N PRO A 139 -4.04 -1.78 18.84
CA PRO A 139 -4.45 -2.46 17.61
C PRO A 139 -3.86 -1.76 16.38
N LEU A 140 -3.24 -2.53 15.49
CA LEU A 140 -2.71 -2.04 14.24
C LEU A 140 -3.56 -2.53 13.07
N VAL A 141 -3.81 -1.64 12.12
CA VAL A 141 -4.57 -1.93 10.90
C VAL A 141 -3.62 -1.98 9.69
N PRO A 142 -3.92 -2.80 8.65
CA PRO A 142 -3.09 -2.91 7.45
C PRO A 142 -2.85 -1.56 6.76
N ALA A 143 -3.83 -0.67 6.79
CA ALA A 143 -3.76 0.65 6.16
C ALA A 143 -2.57 1.51 6.61
N ARG A 144 -2.04 1.32 7.84
CA ARG A 144 -0.80 1.97 8.31
C ARG A 144 0.42 1.56 7.50
N PHE A 145 0.49 0.28 7.13
CA PHE A 145 1.62 -0.34 6.43
C PHE A 145 1.44 -0.33 4.91
N ARG A 146 0.21 -0.09 4.44
CA ARG A 146 -0.14 0.03 3.02
C ARG A 146 0.31 -1.16 2.16
N PRO A 147 0.08 -2.42 2.58
CA PRO A 147 0.40 -3.58 1.75
C PRO A 147 -0.54 -3.64 0.54
N ASN A 148 -0.09 -4.27 -0.55
CA ASN A 148 -0.99 -4.64 -1.65
C ASN A 148 -1.74 -5.94 -1.31
N THR A 149 -1.07 -6.86 -0.61
CA THR A 149 -1.65 -8.16 -0.24
C THR A 149 -1.46 -8.40 1.24
N LEU A 150 -2.54 -8.76 1.93
CA LEU A 150 -2.51 -9.28 3.28
C LEU A 150 -2.73 -10.79 3.21
N ILE A 151 -1.82 -11.55 3.83
CA ILE A 151 -1.88 -13.01 3.89
C ILE A 151 -2.29 -13.43 5.29
N ASP A 152 -3.35 -14.22 5.38
CA ASP A 152 -3.67 -14.91 6.62
C ASP A 152 -2.79 -16.15 6.77
N THR A 153 -2.06 -16.20 7.87
CA THR A 153 -1.16 -17.31 8.23
C THR A 153 -1.69 -18.14 9.40
N GLY A 154 -2.99 -17.97 9.72
CA GLY A 154 -3.63 -18.67 10.82
C GLY A 154 -2.99 -18.34 12.18
N GLU A 155 -2.60 -19.37 12.91
CA GLU A 155 -2.02 -19.27 14.26
C GLU A 155 -0.50 -19.05 14.27
N MET A 156 0.14 -18.90 13.09
CA MET A 156 1.58 -18.58 13.06
C MET A 156 1.83 -17.29 13.85
N GLU A 157 2.97 -17.23 14.51
CA GLU A 157 3.43 -16.08 15.30
C GLU A 157 4.65 -15.42 14.65
N GLY A 158 4.99 -14.23 15.10
CA GLY A 158 6.15 -13.50 14.62
C GLY A 158 5.97 -12.93 13.21
N PHE A 159 6.99 -13.12 12.39
CA PHE A 159 7.13 -12.50 11.07
C PHE A 159 7.35 -13.57 9.97
N PRO A 160 6.35 -14.45 9.72
CA PRO A 160 6.55 -15.61 8.84
C PRO A 160 6.90 -15.24 7.40
N GLU A 161 6.54 -14.04 6.92
CA GLU A 161 6.91 -13.58 5.58
C GLU A 161 8.42 -13.37 5.38
N ASP A 162 9.20 -13.27 6.44
CA ASP A 162 10.66 -13.14 6.33
C ASP A 162 11.31 -14.40 5.75
N ASP A 163 10.77 -15.57 6.10
CA ASP A 163 11.21 -16.86 5.58
C ASP A 163 10.89 -17.06 4.09
N TRP A 164 10.12 -16.15 3.51
CA TRP A 164 9.76 -16.16 2.08
C TRP A 164 10.75 -15.39 1.22
N VAL A 165 11.69 -14.67 1.79
CA VAL A 165 12.71 -13.94 1.03
C VAL A 165 13.52 -14.92 0.18
N GLY A 166 13.65 -14.61 -1.11
CA GLY A 166 14.27 -15.46 -2.12
C GLY A 166 13.36 -16.54 -2.70
N LYS A 167 12.11 -16.66 -2.22
CA LYS A 167 11.15 -17.66 -2.68
C LYS A 167 10.15 -17.06 -3.68
N THR A 168 9.52 -17.96 -4.43
CA THR A 168 8.41 -17.64 -5.33
C THR A 168 7.09 -18.02 -4.68
N LEU A 169 6.14 -17.09 -4.70
CA LEU A 169 4.77 -17.29 -4.23
C LEU A 169 3.84 -17.42 -5.41
N VAL A 170 2.98 -18.45 -5.38
CA VAL A 170 1.93 -18.71 -6.38
C VAL A 170 0.57 -18.56 -5.70
N PHE A 171 -0.35 -17.80 -6.31
CA PHE A 171 -1.66 -17.48 -5.76
C PHE A 171 -2.76 -18.32 -6.41
N GLY A 172 -3.28 -19.30 -5.66
CA GLY A 172 -4.32 -20.22 -6.14
C GLY A 172 -3.79 -21.35 -7.03
N ASP A 173 -4.72 -22.19 -7.48
CA ASP A 173 -4.44 -23.45 -8.21
C ASP A 173 -4.80 -23.35 -9.70
N ARG A 174 -5.00 -22.13 -10.22
CA ARG A 174 -5.43 -21.91 -11.61
C ARG A 174 -4.25 -21.85 -12.57
N PRO A 175 -4.42 -22.22 -13.84
CA PRO A 175 -3.37 -22.09 -14.87
C PRO A 175 -2.88 -20.64 -15.06
N ASP A 176 -3.74 -19.66 -14.81
CA ASP A 176 -3.48 -18.23 -14.90
C ASP A 176 -3.09 -17.59 -13.56
N SER A 177 -2.83 -18.38 -12.53
CA SER A 177 -2.37 -17.90 -11.23
C SER A 177 -1.15 -17.00 -11.35
N ALA A 178 -1.22 -15.84 -10.70
CA ALA A 178 -0.09 -14.93 -10.63
C ALA A 178 1.04 -15.53 -9.80
N GLN A 179 2.28 -15.20 -10.17
CA GLN A 179 3.48 -15.58 -9.41
C GLN A 179 4.33 -14.35 -9.13
N ILE A 180 4.82 -14.25 -7.91
CA ILE A 180 5.68 -13.16 -7.47
C ILE A 180 6.93 -13.73 -6.80
N HIS A 181 8.04 -13.02 -6.90
CA HIS A 181 9.27 -13.34 -6.19
C HIS A 181 9.46 -12.39 -5.03
N ILE A 182 9.68 -12.91 -3.84
CA ILE A 182 9.95 -12.11 -2.65
C ILE A 182 11.42 -11.70 -2.63
N VAL A 183 11.65 -10.39 -2.64
CA VAL A 183 13.00 -9.84 -2.83
C VAL A 183 13.68 -9.52 -1.51
N ARG A 184 12.97 -8.84 -0.60
CA ARG A 184 13.54 -8.38 0.67
C ARG A 184 12.47 -7.90 1.64
N PRO A 185 12.77 -7.79 2.94
CA PRO A 185 11.92 -7.10 3.91
C PRO A 185 11.71 -5.62 3.54
N ILE A 186 10.64 -5.03 4.08
CA ILE A 186 10.31 -3.60 3.91
C ILE A 186 10.79 -2.84 5.14
N GLU A 187 11.83 -2.03 4.96
CA GLU A 187 12.23 -1.04 5.95
C GLU A 187 11.14 0.04 6.11
N ARG A 188 10.76 0.33 7.34
CA ARG A 188 9.66 1.23 7.65
C ARG A 188 10.14 2.58 8.14
N CYS A 189 9.49 3.62 7.66
CA CYS A 189 9.74 4.98 8.08
C CYS A 189 8.61 5.51 8.98
N MET A 190 8.73 6.75 9.42
CA MET A 190 7.77 7.41 10.31
C MET A 190 6.31 7.42 9.82
N MET A 191 6.07 7.14 8.55
CA MET A 191 4.73 7.10 7.97
C MET A 191 3.78 6.11 8.67
N ILE A 192 4.31 4.99 9.18
CA ILE A 192 3.49 4.00 9.91
C ILE A 192 3.00 4.48 11.27
N ASN A 193 3.55 5.58 11.79
CA ASN A 193 3.07 6.22 13.01
C ASN A 193 1.76 6.99 12.80
N LEU A 194 1.46 7.37 11.55
CA LEU A 194 0.22 8.07 11.26
C LEU A 194 -0.95 7.10 11.27
N ASP A 195 -1.92 7.40 12.10
CA ASP A 195 -3.18 6.66 12.14
C ASP A 195 -4.04 7.05 10.93
N PRO A 196 -4.45 6.11 10.09
CA PRO A 196 -5.17 6.44 8.86
C PRO A 196 -6.59 6.97 9.10
N GLU A 197 -7.19 6.69 10.27
CA GLU A 197 -8.54 7.17 10.60
C GLU A 197 -8.50 8.52 11.31
N THR A 198 -7.64 8.63 12.33
CA THR A 198 -7.61 9.83 13.21
C THR A 198 -6.53 10.83 12.81
N ASN A 199 -5.56 10.44 11.97
CA ASN A 199 -4.37 11.20 11.62
C ASN A 199 -3.44 11.52 12.82
N ARG A 200 -3.66 10.89 13.97
CA ARG A 200 -2.80 11.05 15.14
C ARG A 200 -1.49 10.34 14.93
N GLN A 201 -0.41 10.96 15.37
CA GLN A 201 0.88 10.31 15.43
C GLN A 201 0.96 9.37 16.63
N THR A 202 1.39 8.14 16.37
CA THR A 202 1.57 7.08 17.37
C THR A 202 3.00 6.52 17.23
N PRO A 203 4.02 7.22 17.78
CA PRO A 203 5.44 6.84 17.63
C PRO A 203 5.77 5.46 18.17
N GLU A 204 4.91 4.89 19.02
CA GLU A 204 5.02 3.54 19.58
C GLU A 204 5.06 2.48 18.48
N VAL A 205 4.40 2.73 17.35
CA VAL A 205 4.35 1.78 16.23
C VAL A 205 5.73 1.60 15.60
N LEU A 206 6.40 2.70 15.20
CA LEU A 206 7.74 2.61 14.63
C LEU A 206 8.76 2.12 15.69
N ARG A 207 8.63 2.54 16.96
CA ARG A 207 9.48 2.04 18.04
C ARG A 207 9.38 0.52 18.20
N ALA A 208 8.16 -0.04 18.11
CA ALA A 208 7.97 -1.48 18.15
C ALA A 208 8.63 -2.17 16.97
N VAL A 209 8.46 -1.66 15.76
CA VAL A 209 9.09 -2.20 14.54
C VAL A 209 10.63 -2.16 14.66
N VAL A 210 11.21 -1.03 15.09
CA VAL A 210 12.66 -0.89 15.28
C VAL A 210 13.18 -1.89 16.32
N LYS A 211 12.53 -1.94 17.47
CA LYS A 211 12.99 -2.72 18.61
C LYS A 211 12.87 -4.24 18.40
N TYR A 212 11.77 -4.68 17.80
CA TYR A 212 11.43 -6.10 17.74
C TYR A 212 11.63 -6.73 16.36
N HIS A 213 11.81 -5.92 15.30
CA HIS A 213 11.96 -6.44 13.96
C HIS A 213 12.93 -5.59 13.08
N GLN A 214 13.96 -4.99 13.67
CA GLN A 214 15.08 -4.33 12.98
C GLN A 214 14.62 -3.37 11.87
N GLU A 215 13.65 -2.49 12.19
CA GLU A 215 13.03 -1.52 11.29
C GLU A 215 12.17 -2.10 10.15
N ASN A 216 11.97 -3.43 10.08
CA ASN A 216 11.25 -4.08 9.00
C ASN A 216 9.81 -4.45 9.39
N ALA A 217 8.89 -4.44 8.42
CA ALA A 217 7.56 -5.04 8.55
C ALA A 217 6.97 -5.33 7.16
N GLY A 218 6.66 -6.60 6.90
CA GLY A 218 6.24 -7.08 5.59
C GLY A 218 7.41 -7.21 4.59
N VAL A 219 7.11 -7.65 3.38
CA VAL A 219 8.10 -7.92 2.34
C VAL A 219 7.75 -7.26 1.02
N HIS A 220 8.79 -6.88 0.29
CA HIS A 220 8.70 -6.44 -1.10
C HIS A 220 8.83 -7.61 -2.06
N ALA A 221 8.06 -7.54 -3.15
CA ALA A 221 8.09 -8.53 -4.21
C ALA A 221 8.14 -7.90 -5.60
N THR A 222 8.52 -8.74 -6.57
CA THR A 222 8.44 -8.45 -8.01
C THR A 222 7.61 -9.50 -8.71
N PRO A 223 6.80 -9.14 -9.73
CA PRO A 223 6.07 -10.10 -10.53
C PRO A 223 7.01 -11.02 -11.31
N GLN A 224 6.74 -12.33 -11.30
CA GLN A 224 7.39 -13.32 -12.16
C GLN A 224 6.47 -13.81 -13.27
N LYS A 225 5.19 -13.97 -12.96
CA LYS A 225 4.14 -14.34 -13.91
C LYS A 225 2.94 -13.45 -13.71
N VAL A 226 2.46 -12.84 -14.78
CA VAL A 226 1.21 -12.09 -14.77
C VAL A 226 0.03 -13.02 -14.53
N GLY A 227 -1.02 -12.49 -13.92
CA GLY A 227 -2.22 -13.25 -13.61
C GLY A 227 -3.11 -12.51 -12.63
N THR A 228 -4.18 -13.15 -12.19
CA THR A 228 -5.12 -12.57 -11.24
C THR A 228 -4.97 -13.24 -9.87
N ILE A 229 -5.00 -12.42 -8.82
CA ILE A 229 -5.08 -12.85 -7.42
C ILE A 229 -6.50 -12.59 -6.93
N PHE A 230 -7.08 -13.51 -6.17
CA PHE A 230 -8.37 -13.37 -5.52
C PHE A 230 -8.23 -13.44 -4.00
N VAL A 231 -9.10 -12.73 -3.29
CA VAL A 231 -9.28 -12.95 -1.86
C VAL A 231 -9.75 -14.40 -1.65
N GLY A 232 -9.12 -15.11 -0.72
CA GLY A 232 -9.33 -16.53 -0.48
C GLY A 232 -8.39 -17.47 -1.24
N ASP A 233 -7.59 -16.98 -2.20
CA ASP A 233 -6.61 -17.84 -2.90
C ASP A 233 -5.62 -18.47 -1.91
N PRO A 234 -5.42 -19.79 -1.95
CA PRO A 234 -4.35 -20.44 -1.22
C PRO A 234 -2.99 -19.97 -1.72
N LEU A 235 -2.03 -19.93 -0.82
CA LEU A 235 -0.65 -19.51 -1.11
C LEU A 235 0.28 -20.72 -1.15
N HIS A 236 0.96 -20.92 -2.28
CA HIS A 236 2.01 -21.92 -2.43
C HIS A 236 3.38 -21.22 -2.45
N ILE A 237 4.34 -21.77 -1.70
CA ILE A 237 5.67 -21.18 -1.49
C ILE A 237 6.72 -22.17 -1.98
N PHE A 238 7.59 -21.73 -2.93
CA PHE A 238 8.61 -22.54 -3.58
C PHE A 238 10.01 -21.96 -3.43
#